data_db007cabbc68058a0e843c2fc81f2b84
#
_entry.id   db007cabbc68058a0e843c2fc81f2b84
#
_cell.length_a   1.000
_cell.length_b   1.000
_cell.length_c   1.000
_cell.angle_alpha   90.00
_cell.angle_beta   90.00
_cell.angle_gamma   90.00
#
_symmetry.space_group_name_H-M   'P 1'
#
loop_
_entity.id
_entity.type
_entity.pdbx_description
1 polymer ?
#
loop_
_entity_poly.entity_id
_entity_poly.type
_entity_poly.pdbx_seq_one_letter_code
_entity_poly.pdbx_strand_id
1 'polypeptide(L)'
;AHRTVAGAATALPPYRYFQLGLGVVCMVMIANLQYGWNLFVDPIDQQYHWGRAGIQWAFSIFVFTETWLVPIEGWFVDRFGPALVVALGGILVAIAWVIDSLADSLSVLYVAAALAGIGAGAVYGTCVGNALKWFADRRGFASGLTAAGFGAGAAATVVPVREFIAA
;
A
#
# COMPACT_ATOMS: atom_id res chain seq x y z
N ALA A 1 -52.04 -10.28 12.81
CA ALA A 1 -51.30 -9.15 13.39
C ALA A 1 -49.81 -9.30 13.02
N HIS A 2 -49.40 -8.79 11.85
CA HIS A 2 -47.99 -8.68 11.46
C HIS A 2 -47.40 -7.45 12.18
N ARG A 3 -46.62 -7.67 13.21
CA ARG A 3 -45.74 -6.64 13.77
C ARG A 3 -44.59 -6.46 12.80
N THR A 4 -44.63 -5.42 11.98
CA THR A 4 -43.44 -4.84 11.31
C THR A 4 -42.50 -4.32 12.37
N VAL A 5 -41.48 -5.09 12.66
CA VAL A 5 -40.31 -4.59 13.41
C VAL A 5 -39.57 -3.64 12.47
N ALA A 6 -39.94 -2.35 12.55
CA ALA A 6 -39.13 -1.29 11.98
C ALA A 6 -37.78 -1.33 12.70
N GLY A 7 -36.79 -1.94 12.03
CA GLY A 7 -35.40 -1.94 12.51
C GLY A 7 -34.97 -0.49 12.64
N ALA A 8 -34.76 -0.05 13.88
CA ALA A 8 -34.09 1.21 14.15
C ALA A 8 -32.76 1.19 13.39
N ALA A 9 -32.63 2.04 12.39
CA ALA A 9 -31.37 2.31 11.71
C ALA A 9 -30.44 2.88 12.79
N THR A 10 -29.63 2.02 13.42
CA THR A 10 -28.60 2.45 14.34
C THR A 10 -27.69 3.37 13.54
N ALA A 11 -27.69 4.66 13.89
CA ALA A 11 -26.82 5.64 13.29
C ALA A 11 -25.38 5.13 13.40
N LEU A 12 -24.79 4.78 12.26
CA LEU A 12 -23.43 4.25 12.24
C LEU A 12 -22.48 5.34 12.77
N PRO A 13 -21.59 5.02 13.72
CA PRO A 13 -20.82 6.02 14.44
C PRO A 13 -19.97 6.86 13.49
N PRO A 14 -19.86 8.19 13.71
CA PRO A 14 -19.05 9.09 12.88
C PRO A 14 -17.58 8.66 12.81
N TYR A 15 -17.11 7.87 13.77
CA TYR A 15 -15.78 7.27 13.82
C TYR A 15 -15.40 6.46 12.57
N ARG A 16 -16.38 5.92 11.83
CA ARG A 16 -16.15 5.19 10.57
C ARG A 16 -15.45 6.06 9.50
N TYR A 17 -15.80 7.34 9.43
CA TYR A 17 -15.16 8.28 8.49
C TYR A 17 -13.72 8.59 8.86
N PHE A 18 -13.44 8.64 10.16
CA PHE A 18 -12.07 8.78 10.66
C PHE A 18 -11.22 7.55 10.27
N GLN A 19 -11.77 6.34 10.44
CA GLN A 19 -11.11 5.10 10.03
C GLN A 19 -10.84 5.06 8.52
N LEU A 20 -11.81 5.49 7.71
CA LEU A 20 -11.66 5.59 6.26
C LEU A 20 -10.59 6.61 5.88
N GLY A 21 -10.61 7.79 6.48
CA GLY A 21 -9.61 8.83 6.24
C GLY A 21 -8.19 8.38 6.59
N LEU A 22 -8.03 7.69 7.73
CA LEU A 22 -6.74 7.11 8.12
C LEU A 22 -6.27 6.07 7.10
N GLY A 23 -7.16 5.19 6.64
CA GLY A 23 -6.87 4.22 5.59
C GLY A 23 -6.42 4.89 4.29
N VAL A 24 -7.09 5.96 3.86
CA VAL A 24 -6.71 6.74 2.68
C VAL A 24 -5.31 7.34 2.84
N VAL A 25 -4.97 7.89 4.01
CA VAL A 25 -3.62 8.42 4.28
C VAL A 25 -2.57 7.31 4.18
N CYS A 26 -2.81 6.14 4.77
CA CYS A 26 -1.90 5.01 4.66
C CYS A 26 -1.68 4.59 3.20
N MET A 27 -2.75 4.59 2.39
CA MET A 27 -2.67 4.27 0.96
C MET A 27 -1.85 5.28 0.17
N VAL A 28 -2.00 6.58 0.46
CA VAL A 28 -1.18 7.66 -0.12
C VAL A 28 0.30 7.43 0.16
N MET A 29 0.64 7.03 1.39
CA MET A 29 2.03 6.86 1.83
C MET A 29 2.75 5.69 1.15
N ILE A 30 2.04 4.60 0.81
CA ILE A 30 2.65 3.43 0.15
C ILE A 30 2.62 3.49 -1.37
N ALA A 31 1.90 4.42 -1.97
CA ALA A 31 1.63 4.49 -3.41
C ALA A 31 2.89 4.54 -4.29
N ASN A 32 3.95 5.20 -3.81
CA ASN A 32 5.17 5.43 -4.59
C ASN A 32 6.01 4.19 -4.83
N LEU A 33 5.90 3.16 -3.99
CA LEU A 33 6.59 1.89 -4.22
C LEU A 33 6.19 1.26 -5.56
N GLN A 34 4.94 1.41 -5.95
CA GLN A 34 4.43 0.84 -7.19
C GLN A 34 4.45 1.86 -8.34
N TYR A 35 3.85 3.03 -8.16
CA TYR A 35 3.69 4.00 -9.25
C TYR A 35 4.92 4.88 -9.50
N GLY A 36 5.74 5.11 -8.47
CA GLY A 36 6.98 5.87 -8.58
C GLY A 36 8.15 5.06 -9.14
N TRP A 37 8.07 3.73 -9.18
CA TRP A 37 9.19 2.85 -9.54
C TRP A 37 9.87 3.23 -10.86
N ASN A 38 9.08 3.49 -11.90
CA ASN A 38 9.63 3.80 -13.22
C ASN A 38 10.50 5.07 -13.26
N LEU A 39 10.35 5.97 -12.29
CA LEU A 39 11.19 7.17 -12.19
C LEU A 39 12.62 6.85 -11.77
N PHE A 40 12.81 5.74 -11.06
CA PHE A 40 14.11 5.34 -10.51
C PHE A 40 14.89 4.41 -11.46
N VAL A 41 14.22 3.74 -12.41
CA VAL A 41 14.86 2.74 -13.29
C VAL A 41 16.00 3.34 -14.11
N ASP A 42 15.77 4.48 -14.76
CA ASP A 42 16.77 5.12 -15.60
C ASP A 42 17.95 5.70 -14.80
N PRO A 43 17.75 6.43 -13.69
CA PRO A 43 18.82 6.87 -12.83
C PRO A 43 19.68 5.73 -12.27
N ILE A 44 19.06 4.64 -11.82
CA ILE A 44 19.78 3.47 -11.30
C ILE A 44 20.61 2.82 -12.41
N ASP A 45 20.05 2.66 -13.61
CA ASP A 45 20.77 2.06 -14.73
C ASP A 45 21.94 2.93 -15.20
N GLN A 46 21.79 4.25 -15.20
CA GLN A 46 22.87 5.18 -15.51
C GLN A 46 24.01 5.15 -14.49
N GLN A 47 23.68 4.97 -13.22
CA GLN A 47 24.68 4.98 -12.14
C GLN A 47 25.41 3.65 -11.99
N TYR A 48 24.69 2.52 -12.07
CA TYR A 48 25.22 1.20 -11.73
C TYR A 48 25.41 0.28 -12.94
N HIS A 49 24.84 0.61 -14.09
CA HIS A 49 24.92 -0.20 -15.34
C HIS A 49 24.40 -1.64 -15.16
N TRP A 50 23.35 -1.83 -14.32
CA TRP A 50 22.79 -3.16 -14.04
C TRP A 50 21.87 -3.69 -15.14
N GLY A 51 21.53 -2.83 -16.10
CA GLY A 51 20.58 -3.14 -17.16
C GLY A 51 19.11 -3.01 -16.70
N ARG A 52 18.31 -2.33 -17.52
CA ARG A 52 16.88 -2.08 -17.24
C ARG A 52 16.11 -3.35 -16.90
N ALA A 53 16.41 -4.46 -17.59
CA ALA A 53 15.73 -5.73 -17.32
C ALA A 53 16.00 -6.25 -15.90
N GLY A 54 17.26 -6.18 -15.42
CA GLY A 54 17.63 -6.56 -14.06
C GLY A 54 16.90 -5.71 -13.01
N ILE A 55 16.86 -4.38 -13.24
CA ILE A 55 16.17 -3.45 -12.32
C ILE A 55 14.65 -3.72 -12.33
N GLN A 56 14.04 -3.99 -13.47
CA GLN A 56 12.60 -4.30 -13.57
C GLN A 56 12.21 -5.63 -12.92
N TRP A 57 13.14 -6.56 -12.75
CA TRP A 57 12.86 -7.77 -11.96
C TRP A 57 12.55 -7.45 -10.50
N ALA A 58 13.16 -6.40 -9.92
CA ALA A 58 12.80 -5.95 -8.56
C ALA A 58 11.31 -5.56 -8.47
N PHE A 59 10.80 -4.84 -9.47
CA PHE A 59 9.37 -4.51 -9.53
C PHE A 59 8.48 -5.76 -9.63
N SER A 60 8.90 -6.75 -10.42
CA SER A 60 8.17 -8.01 -10.53
C SER A 60 8.13 -8.78 -9.20
N ILE A 61 9.23 -8.78 -8.45
CA ILE A 61 9.32 -9.37 -7.11
C ILE A 61 8.41 -8.62 -6.14
N PHE A 62 8.42 -7.29 -6.18
CA PHE A 62 7.54 -6.45 -5.37
C PHE A 62 6.06 -6.81 -5.61
N VAL A 63 5.59 -6.78 -6.86
CA VAL A 63 4.19 -7.09 -7.21
C VAL A 63 3.83 -8.53 -6.86
N PHE A 64 4.75 -9.47 -7.05
CA PHE A 64 4.53 -10.86 -6.70
C PHE A 64 4.30 -11.03 -5.20
N THR A 65 5.16 -10.47 -4.36
CA THR A 65 5.04 -10.57 -2.89
C THR A 65 3.81 -9.81 -2.39
N GLU A 66 3.54 -8.61 -2.92
CA GLU A 66 2.35 -7.81 -2.59
C GLU A 66 1.05 -8.59 -2.85
N THR A 67 0.99 -9.35 -3.94
CA THR A 67 -0.26 -10.00 -4.38
C THR A 67 -0.45 -11.38 -3.77
N TRP A 68 0.61 -12.19 -3.74
CA TRP A 68 0.49 -13.61 -3.35
C TRP A 68 0.42 -13.82 -1.84
N LEU A 69 0.85 -12.85 -1.04
CA LEU A 69 0.81 -12.96 0.42
C LEU A 69 -0.52 -12.47 1.03
N VAL A 70 -1.42 -11.91 0.24
CA VAL A 70 -2.73 -11.39 0.71
C VAL A 70 -3.50 -12.39 1.60
N PRO A 71 -3.59 -13.70 1.31
CA PRO A 71 -4.28 -14.63 2.19
C PRO A 71 -3.61 -14.79 3.57
N ILE A 72 -2.29 -14.75 3.60
CA ILE A 72 -1.50 -14.82 4.86
C ILE A 72 -1.69 -13.54 5.66
N GLU A 73 -1.63 -12.39 5.00
CA GLU A 73 -1.84 -11.08 5.60
C GLU A 73 -3.26 -10.96 6.18
N GLY A 74 -4.27 -11.46 5.46
CA GLY A 74 -5.65 -11.54 5.95
C GLY A 74 -5.77 -12.34 7.24
N TRP A 75 -5.08 -13.47 7.33
CA TRP A 75 -5.01 -14.26 8.56
C TRP A 75 -4.38 -13.48 9.72
N PHE A 76 -3.29 -12.72 9.46
CA PHE A 76 -2.67 -11.85 10.46
C PHE A 76 -3.63 -10.75 10.93
N VAL A 77 -4.39 -10.15 10.02
CA VAL A 77 -5.40 -9.12 10.34
C VAL A 77 -6.49 -9.69 11.25
N ASP A 78 -6.96 -10.90 10.96
CA ASP A 78 -8.01 -11.54 11.77
C ASP A 78 -7.50 -11.94 13.15
N ARG A 79 -6.21 -12.28 13.30
CA ARG A 79 -5.62 -12.72 14.56
C ARG A 79 -5.16 -11.55 15.44
N PHE A 80 -4.55 -10.54 14.87
CA PHE A 80 -3.86 -9.46 15.62
C PHE A 80 -4.53 -8.09 15.46
N GLY A 81 -5.50 -7.99 14.56
CA GLY A 81 -6.22 -6.76 14.27
C GLY A 81 -5.54 -5.87 13.22
N PRO A 82 -6.32 -4.98 12.59
CA PRO A 82 -5.87 -4.17 11.46
C PRO A 82 -4.78 -3.15 11.84
N ALA A 83 -4.85 -2.56 13.02
CA ALA A 83 -3.90 -1.52 13.44
C ALA A 83 -2.46 -2.02 13.53
N LEU A 84 -2.26 -3.23 14.09
CA LEU A 84 -0.94 -3.82 14.22
C LEU A 84 -0.37 -4.20 12.84
N VAL A 85 -1.20 -4.78 11.99
CA VAL A 85 -0.77 -5.21 10.65
C VAL A 85 -0.38 -4.02 9.78
N VAL A 86 -1.16 -2.94 9.81
CA VAL A 86 -0.82 -1.68 9.10
C VAL A 86 0.48 -1.07 9.65
N ALA A 87 0.65 -1.04 10.98
CA ALA A 87 1.87 -0.51 11.59
C ALA A 87 3.12 -1.32 11.20
N LEU A 88 3.04 -2.65 11.28
CA LEU A 88 4.15 -3.53 10.88
C LEU A 88 4.42 -3.43 9.37
N GLY A 89 3.38 -3.39 8.53
CA GLY A 89 3.50 -3.18 7.10
C GLY A 89 4.20 -1.86 6.76
N GLY A 90 3.80 -0.77 7.43
CA GLY A 90 4.45 0.54 7.27
C GLY A 90 5.93 0.54 7.70
N ILE A 91 6.27 -0.17 8.78
CA ILE A 91 7.67 -0.33 9.22
C ILE A 91 8.48 -1.12 8.17
N LEU A 92 7.91 -2.20 7.62
CA LEU A 92 8.57 -2.98 6.56
C LEU A 92 8.83 -2.13 5.31
N VAL A 93 7.85 -1.32 4.90
CA VAL A 93 8.02 -0.36 3.79
C VAL A 93 9.14 0.64 4.08
N ALA A 94 9.19 1.20 5.30
CA ALA A 94 10.24 2.14 5.67
C ALA A 94 11.63 1.48 5.66
N ILE A 95 11.75 0.26 6.18
CA ILE A 95 12.99 -0.51 6.13
C ILE A 95 13.39 -0.81 4.68
N ALA A 96 12.45 -1.19 3.83
CA ALA A 96 12.70 -1.44 2.42
C ALA A 96 13.27 -0.20 1.72
N TRP A 97 12.70 0.98 1.93
CA TRP A 97 13.22 2.24 1.40
C TRP A 97 14.66 2.53 1.86
N VAL A 98 14.97 2.24 3.13
CA VAL A 98 16.34 2.40 3.64
C VAL A 98 17.30 1.42 2.94
N ILE A 99 16.89 0.15 2.78
CA ILE A 99 17.71 -0.85 2.08
C ILE A 99 17.90 -0.46 0.61
N ASP A 100 16.83 0.00 -0.07
CA ASP A 100 16.90 0.48 -1.47
C ASP A 100 17.91 1.64 -1.61
N SER A 101 17.93 2.56 -0.65
CA SER A 101 18.87 3.70 -0.67
C SER A 101 20.32 3.30 -0.46
N LEU A 102 20.56 2.13 0.11
CA LEU A 102 21.90 1.56 0.39
C LEU A 102 22.26 0.44 -0.59
N ALA A 103 21.40 0.15 -1.58
CA ALA A 103 21.58 -0.96 -2.49
C ALA A 103 22.78 -0.69 -3.43
N ASP A 104 23.81 -1.51 -3.32
CA ASP A 104 25.00 -1.55 -4.15
C ASP A 104 25.02 -2.74 -5.12
N SER A 105 24.01 -3.58 -5.06
CA SER A 105 23.84 -4.77 -5.90
C SER A 105 22.39 -5.11 -6.19
N LEU A 106 22.13 -5.77 -7.32
CA LEU A 106 20.80 -6.25 -7.70
C LEU A 106 20.19 -7.18 -6.64
N SER A 107 21.02 -7.98 -5.96
CA SER A 107 20.53 -8.90 -4.92
C SER A 107 19.94 -8.15 -3.73
N VAL A 108 20.55 -7.05 -3.31
CA VAL A 108 20.05 -6.20 -2.23
C VAL A 108 18.76 -5.51 -2.66
N LEU A 109 18.71 -5.00 -3.90
CA LEU A 109 17.52 -4.39 -4.48
C LEU A 109 16.33 -5.38 -4.51
N TYR A 110 16.58 -6.66 -4.84
CA TYR A 110 15.52 -7.69 -4.87
C TYR A 110 15.01 -8.04 -3.46
N VAL A 111 15.89 -8.08 -2.46
CA VAL A 111 15.48 -8.28 -1.06
C VAL A 111 14.64 -7.11 -0.58
N ALA A 112 15.06 -5.88 -0.85
CA ALA A 112 14.29 -4.70 -0.51
C ALA A 112 12.92 -4.68 -1.20
N ALA A 113 12.86 -5.02 -2.50
CA ALA A 113 11.61 -5.13 -3.24
C ALA A 113 10.66 -6.18 -2.65
N ALA A 114 11.17 -7.33 -2.23
CA ALA A 114 10.36 -8.37 -1.56
C ALA A 114 9.79 -7.87 -0.23
N LEU A 115 10.61 -7.21 0.61
CA LEU A 115 10.17 -6.62 1.88
C LEU A 115 9.14 -5.50 1.66
N ALA A 116 9.38 -4.66 0.64
CA ALA A 116 8.45 -3.60 0.25
C ALA A 116 7.09 -4.16 -0.15
N GLY A 117 7.07 -5.24 -0.96
CA GLY A 117 5.85 -5.90 -1.39
C GLY A 117 5.06 -6.51 -0.24
N ILE A 118 5.73 -7.19 0.70
CA ILE A 118 5.10 -7.70 1.92
C ILE A 118 4.49 -6.55 2.73
N GLY A 119 5.23 -5.48 2.95
CA GLY A 119 4.75 -4.33 3.71
C GLY A 119 3.60 -3.59 3.02
N ALA A 120 3.70 -3.35 1.73
CA ALA A 120 2.68 -2.66 0.94
C ALA A 120 1.39 -3.48 0.85
N GLY A 121 1.48 -4.80 0.61
CA GLY A 121 0.35 -5.72 0.59
C GLY A 121 -0.40 -5.73 1.92
N ALA A 122 0.34 -5.85 3.04
CA ALA A 122 -0.24 -5.80 4.39
C ALA A 122 -1.01 -4.50 4.64
N VAL A 123 -0.47 -3.35 4.24
CA VAL A 123 -1.17 -2.05 4.37
C VAL A 123 -2.36 -1.97 3.43
N TYR A 124 -2.18 -2.28 2.14
CA TYR A 124 -3.21 -2.19 1.11
C TYR A 124 -4.41 -3.07 1.46
N GLY A 125 -4.18 -4.38 1.64
CA GLY A 125 -5.22 -5.35 1.95
C GLY A 125 -5.98 -5.02 3.22
N THR A 126 -5.26 -4.60 4.25
CA THR A 126 -5.86 -4.22 5.55
C THR A 126 -6.69 -2.95 5.43
N CYS A 127 -6.22 -1.89 4.76
CA CYS A 127 -6.95 -0.64 4.60
C CYS A 127 -8.24 -0.83 3.81
N VAL A 128 -8.19 -1.57 2.68
CA VAL A 128 -9.38 -1.90 1.89
C VAL A 128 -10.34 -2.77 2.68
N GLY A 129 -9.86 -3.84 3.32
CA GLY A 129 -10.67 -4.75 4.12
C GLY A 129 -11.34 -4.04 5.30
N ASN A 130 -10.63 -3.15 5.99
CA ASN A 130 -11.17 -2.35 7.09
C ASN A 130 -12.25 -1.38 6.58
N ALA A 131 -12.00 -0.69 5.46
CA ALA A 131 -12.98 0.19 4.85
C ALA A 131 -14.30 -0.55 4.50
N LEU A 132 -14.20 -1.75 3.94
CA LEU A 132 -15.35 -2.60 3.60
C LEU A 132 -16.13 -3.07 4.85
N LYS A 133 -15.43 -3.36 5.96
CA LYS A 133 -16.06 -3.75 7.24
C LYS A 133 -16.85 -2.58 7.85
N TRP A 134 -16.28 -1.36 7.85
CA TRP A 134 -16.93 -0.17 8.41
C TRP A 134 -18.07 0.39 7.54
N PHE A 135 -18.02 0.19 6.24
CA PHE A 135 -18.99 0.69 5.26
C PHE A 135 -19.74 -0.44 4.55
N ALA A 136 -20.28 -1.38 5.33
CA ALA A 136 -21.06 -2.48 4.78
C ALA A 136 -22.32 -2.00 3.98
N ASP A 137 -22.81 -0.80 4.29
CA ASP A 137 -23.89 -0.09 3.61
C ASP A 137 -23.49 0.55 2.27
N ARG A 138 -22.19 0.90 2.09
CA ARG A 138 -21.66 1.62 0.93
C ARG A 138 -20.27 1.09 0.53
N ARG A 139 -20.15 -0.20 0.34
CA ARG A 139 -18.86 -0.88 0.07
C ARG A 139 -18.10 -0.30 -1.13
N GLY A 140 -18.79 -0.05 -2.24
CA GLY A 140 -18.18 0.53 -3.44
C GLY A 140 -17.60 1.92 -3.22
N PHE A 141 -18.28 2.78 -2.44
CA PHE A 141 -17.77 4.09 -2.07
C PHE A 141 -16.49 3.96 -1.22
N ALA A 142 -16.50 3.12 -0.19
CA ALA A 142 -15.38 2.98 0.72
C ALA A 142 -14.14 2.39 0.03
N SER A 143 -14.31 1.31 -0.74
CA SER A 143 -13.19 0.72 -1.49
C SER A 143 -12.68 1.66 -2.58
N GLY A 144 -13.58 2.33 -3.31
CA GLY A 144 -13.20 3.30 -4.35
C GLY A 144 -12.42 4.49 -3.79
N LEU A 145 -12.84 5.05 -2.65
CA LEU A 145 -12.12 6.16 -2.01
C LEU A 145 -10.75 5.72 -1.48
N THR A 146 -10.67 4.52 -0.90
CA THR A 146 -9.39 3.96 -0.44
C THR A 146 -8.42 3.74 -1.61
N ALA A 147 -8.90 3.14 -2.71
CA ALA A 147 -8.10 2.96 -3.92
C ALA A 147 -7.73 4.29 -4.60
N ALA A 148 -8.62 5.29 -4.59
CA ALA A 148 -8.32 6.63 -5.08
C ALA A 148 -7.20 7.31 -4.28
N GLY A 149 -7.13 7.07 -2.96
CA GLY A 149 -6.00 7.52 -2.13
C GLY A 149 -4.66 6.99 -2.62
N PHE A 150 -4.60 5.72 -3.01
CA PHE A 150 -3.40 5.12 -3.59
C PHE A 150 -2.98 5.82 -4.89
N GLY A 151 -3.90 6.06 -5.82
CA GLY A 151 -3.62 6.83 -7.04
C GLY A 151 -3.23 8.28 -6.79
N ALA A 152 -3.91 8.94 -5.83
CA ALA A 152 -3.64 10.34 -5.48
C ALA A 152 -2.24 10.53 -4.87
N GLY A 153 -1.76 9.57 -4.07
CA GLY A 153 -0.41 9.58 -3.51
C GLY A 153 0.66 9.63 -4.59
N ALA A 154 0.52 8.78 -5.61
CA ALA A 154 1.41 8.79 -6.76
C ALA A 154 1.33 10.12 -7.55
N ALA A 155 0.12 10.60 -7.85
CA ALA A 155 -0.07 11.86 -8.59
C ALA A 155 0.55 13.07 -7.87
N ALA A 156 0.46 13.11 -6.54
CA ALA A 156 1.01 14.21 -5.74
C ALA A 156 2.54 14.20 -5.65
N THR A 157 3.16 13.02 -5.76
CA THR A 157 4.60 12.86 -5.48
C THR A 157 5.45 12.65 -6.72
N VAL A 158 4.89 12.24 -7.85
CA VAL A 158 5.62 12.01 -9.10
C VAL A 158 6.37 13.27 -9.56
N VAL A 159 5.73 14.44 -9.50
CA VAL A 159 6.36 15.71 -9.91
C VAL A 159 7.52 16.10 -9.01
N PRO A 160 7.37 16.20 -7.66
CA PRO A 160 8.49 16.50 -6.78
C PRO A 160 9.64 15.49 -6.90
N VAL A 161 9.35 14.19 -6.96
CA VAL A 161 10.37 13.15 -7.09
C VAL A 161 11.16 13.30 -8.39
N ARG A 162 10.46 13.58 -9.50
CA ARG A 162 11.12 13.82 -10.79
C ARG A 162 12.04 15.03 -10.76
N GLU A 163 11.61 16.13 -10.12
CA GLU A 163 12.45 17.33 -9.96
C GLU A 163 13.68 17.06 -9.11
N PHE A 164 13.53 16.28 -8.04
CA PHE A 164 14.65 15.87 -7.19
C PHE A 164 15.68 14.99 -7.93
N ILE A 165 15.21 14.10 -8.80
CA ILE A 165 16.11 13.23 -9.59
C ILE A 165 16.85 14.05 -10.68
N ALA A 166 16.25 15.14 -11.17
CA ALA A 166 16.81 15.96 -12.22
C ALA A 166 17.78 17.06 -11.71
N ALA A 167 17.81 17.32 -10.39
CA ALA A 167 18.67 18.32 -9.74
C ALA A 167 20.04 17.75 -9.39
#